data_d97bda58fcbe41d1690f5d4598934b03
#
_entry.id   d97bda58fcbe41d1690f5d4598934b03
#
_cell.length_a   1.000
_cell.length_b   1.000
_cell.length_c   1.000
_cell.angle_alpha   90.00
_cell.angle_beta   90.00
_cell.angle_gamma   90.00
#
_symmetry.space_group_name_H-M   'P 1'
#
loop_
_entity.id
_entity.type
_entity.pdbx_description
1 polymer ?
#
loop_
_entity_poly.entity_id
_entity_poly.type
_entity_poly.pdbx_seq_one_letter_code
_entity_poly.pdbx_strand_id
1 'polypeptide(L)'
;MCSDMKNIFLVLFLFIVQAGVSQSMVVWVDYHDPVKGKGNELREAVADKTKKYNQGAGTFQLYTWEVISGPRQGQLARAGVGPTWADFDNSSVSSEELNYWMKNVDPMIASSSGREYFERVDDASHDQSKPGEKVVGLNIHYVMAPGSDRNHFWKFRSNLATAIKESGEDLSVNVWRSRGGGEQGHVQVSFGFRTMEEYGNFYKVMNKVGDTYQEMFGEDSWDTDLDLLRGTIQMWGARTELIRFLPELSSPPIALQ
;
A
#
# COMPACT_ATOMS: atom_id res chain seq x y z
N MET A 1 63.95 -32.77 28.52
CA MET A 1 63.67 -32.07 27.29
C MET A 1 62.13 -32.04 27.14
N CYS A 2 61.55 -30.97 27.62
CA CYS A 2 60.09 -30.71 27.49
C CYS A 2 59.80 -30.10 26.14
N SER A 3 58.87 -30.68 25.45
CA SER A 3 58.31 -30.13 24.23
C SER A 3 56.92 -29.58 24.51
N ASP A 4 56.81 -28.26 24.51
CA ASP A 4 55.55 -27.52 24.63
C ASP A 4 54.73 -27.66 23.37
N MET A 5 53.64 -28.38 23.42
CA MET A 5 52.60 -28.35 22.41
C MET A 5 51.63 -27.22 22.72
N LYS A 6 51.75 -26.10 22.01
CA LYS A 6 50.78 -25.00 22.04
C LYS A 6 49.52 -25.39 21.29
N ASN A 7 48.43 -25.55 22.02
CA ASN A 7 47.10 -25.72 21.46
C ASN A 7 46.65 -24.40 20.80
N ILE A 8 46.61 -24.41 19.49
CA ILE A 8 45.96 -23.32 18.72
C ILE A 8 44.46 -23.62 18.69
N PHE A 9 43.72 -22.90 19.51
CA PHE A 9 42.27 -22.85 19.43
C PHE A 9 41.90 -22.01 18.22
N LEU A 10 41.49 -22.66 17.11
CA LEU A 10 40.91 -22.03 15.96
C LEU A 10 39.45 -21.71 16.30
N VAL A 11 39.18 -20.48 16.73
CA VAL A 11 37.82 -19.98 16.92
C VAL A 11 37.26 -19.65 15.54
N LEU A 12 36.48 -20.58 14.99
CA LEU A 12 35.72 -20.38 13.78
C LEU A 12 34.50 -19.47 14.10
N PHE A 13 34.65 -18.17 13.87
CA PHE A 13 33.52 -17.24 13.91
C PHE A 13 32.62 -17.57 12.72
N LEU A 14 31.56 -18.34 12.95
CA LEU A 14 30.44 -18.46 12.03
C LEU A 14 29.72 -17.11 12.02
N PHE A 15 30.03 -16.27 11.03
CA PHE A 15 29.16 -15.18 10.65
C PHE A 15 27.89 -15.79 10.07
N ILE A 16 26.88 -15.98 10.92
CA ILE A 16 25.51 -16.17 10.46
C ILE A 16 25.11 -14.80 9.90
N VAL A 17 25.31 -14.61 8.60
CA VAL A 17 24.62 -13.56 7.86
C VAL A 17 23.13 -13.94 7.96
N GLN A 18 22.44 -13.38 8.94
CA GLN A 18 20.99 -13.32 8.89
C GLN A 18 20.70 -12.42 7.67
N ALA A 19 20.48 -13.08 6.53
CA ALA A 19 19.73 -12.45 5.46
C ALA A 19 18.37 -12.11 6.08
N GLY A 20 18.24 -10.88 6.56
CA GLY A 20 16.96 -10.33 6.98
C GLY A 20 16.06 -10.46 5.77
N VAL A 21 15.16 -11.42 5.78
CA VAL A 21 14.05 -11.46 4.85
C VAL A 21 13.30 -10.16 5.16
N SER A 22 13.46 -9.16 4.32
CA SER A 22 12.66 -7.95 4.38
C SER A 22 11.21 -8.43 4.28
N GLN A 23 10.50 -8.42 5.40
CA GLN A 23 9.08 -8.76 5.38
C GLN A 23 8.36 -7.57 4.77
N SER A 24 7.72 -7.80 3.64
CA SER A 24 6.95 -6.78 2.95
C SER A 24 5.79 -6.33 3.83
N MET A 25 5.56 -5.00 3.89
CA MET A 25 4.46 -4.41 4.63
C MET A 25 3.12 -5.04 4.26
N VAL A 26 2.30 -5.29 5.26
CA VAL A 26 0.95 -5.83 5.12
C VAL A 26 -0.07 -4.77 5.54
N VAL A 27 -1.14 -4.66 4.78
CA VAL A 27 -2.27 -3.80 5.12
C VAL A 27 -3.57 -4.56 4.92
N TRP A 28 -4.59 -4.25 5.73
CA TRP A 28 -5.96 -4.52 5.34
C TRP A 28 -6.67 -3.22 5.02
N VAL A 29 -7.60 -3.26 4.08
CA VAL A 29 -8.44 -2.12 3.72
C VAL A 29 -9.90 -2.54 3.83
N ASP A 30 -10.72 -1.66 4.41
CA ASP A 30 -12.18 -1.77 4.45
C ASP A 30 -12.79 -0.46 3.99
N TYR A 31 -13.84 -0.53 3.17
CA TYR A 31 -14.53 0.64 2.66
C TYR A 31 -15.89 0.77 3.36
N HIS A 32 -16.13 1.92 3.96
CA HIS A 32 -17.35 2.21 4.69
C HIS A 32 -18.19 3.22 3.93
N ASP A 33 -19.39 2.83 3.54
CA ASP A 33 -20.37 3.71 2.91
C ASP A 33 -21.21 4.39 4.00
N PRO A 34 -21.22 5.72 4.08
CA PRO A 34 -21.99 6.41 5.11
C PRO A 34 -23.50 6.27 4.89
N VAL A 35 -24.26 6.17 5.96
CA VAL A 35 -25.71 6.36 5.91
C VAL A 35 -26.00 7.70 5.26
N LYS A 36 -26.97 7.74 4.35
CA LYS A 36 -27.36 8.96 3.63
C LYS A 36 -27.56 10.16 4.58
N GLY A 37 -26.80 11.22 4.33
CA GLY A 37 -26.82 12.45 5.14
C GLY A 37 -25.98 12.41 6.40
N LYS A 38 -25.32 11.29 6.73
CA LYS A 38 -24.48 11.13 7.93
C LYS A 38 -22.97 11.07 7.67
N GLY A 39 -22.53 11.56 6.53
CA GLY A 39 -21.10 11.52 6.18
C GLY A 39 -20.21 12.32 7.15
N ASN A 40 -20.67 13.47 7.62
CA ASN A 40 -19.93 14.29 8.58
C ASN A 40 -19.90 13.63 9.97
N GLU A 41 -21.04 13.12 10.44
CA GLU A 41 -21.13 12.40 11.71
C GLU A 41 -20.25 11.14 11.71
N LEU A 42 -20.18 10.41 10.58
CA LEU A 42 -19.27 9.27 10.44
C LEU A 42 -17.81 9.72 10.58
N ARG A 43 -17.42 10.82 9.91
CA ARG A 43 -16.06 11.37 10.02
C ARG A 43 -15.72 11.75 11.46
N GLU A 44 -16.58 12.48 12.13
CA GLU A 44 -16.40 12.88 13.53
C GLU A 44 -16.26 11.65 14.44
N ALA A 45 -17.15 10.66 14.30
CA ALA A 45 -17.10 9.44 15.09
C ALA A 45 -15.83 8.61 14.86
N VAL A 46 -15.34 8.52 13.60
CA VAL A 46 -14.06 7.86 13.26
C VAL A 46 -12.88 8.65 13.83
N ALA A 47 -12.89 9.98 13.76
CA ALA A 47 -11.84 10.82 14.32
C ALA A 47 -11.74 10.64 15.85
N ASP A 48 -12.87 10.70 16.56
CA ASP A 48 -12.92 10.52 18.02
C ASP A 48 -12.45 9.12 18.43
N LYS A 49 -12.89 8.08 17.70
CA LYS A 49 -12.43 6.70 17.91
C LYS A 49 -10.92 6.59 17.74
N THR A 50 -10.38 7.14 16.66
CA THR A 50 -8.94 7.06 16.36
C THR A 50 -8.13 7.84 17.38
N LYS A 51 -8.59 9.04 17.76
CA LYS A 51 -7.97 9.86 18.80
C LYS A 51 -7.94 9.14 20.16
N LYS A 52 -9.00 8.42 20.50
CA LYS A 52 -9.10 7.74 21.81
C LYS A 52 -8.24 6.48 21.89
N TYR A 53 -8.16 5.69 20.80
CA TYR A 53 -7.61 4.33 20.86
C TYR A 53 -6.36 4.08 20.00
N ASN A 54 -6.06 4.95 19.02
CA ASN A 54 -5.04 4.67 18.01
C ASN A 54 -3.98 5.78 17.85
N GLN A 55 -3.76 6.59 18.90
CA GLN A 55 -2.75 7.67 18.90
C GLN A 55 -1.51 7.31 19.72
N GLY A 56 -1.60 6.33 20.61
CA GLY A 56 -0.52 5.96 21.52
C GLY A 56 0.56 5.09 20.86
N ALA A 57 1.77 5.16 21.40
CA ALA A 57 2.83 4.22 21.04
C ALA A 57 2.38 2.78 21.35
N GLY A 58 2.59 1.85 20.41
CA GLY A 58 2.18 0.44 20.56
C GLY A 58 0.70 0.17 20.26
N THR A 59 -0.10 1.18 19.91
CA THR A 59 -1.46 0.95 19.40
C THR A 59 -1.43 0.57 17.94
N PHE A 60 -2.45 -0.18 17.50
CA PHE A 60 -2.58 -0.54 16.09
C PHE A 60 -2.83 0.69 15.22
N GLN A 61 -2.05 0.86 14.16
CA GLN A 61 -2.07 2.05 13.33
C GLN A 61 -3.18 1.96 12.28
N LEU A 62 -4.01 2.99 12.22
CA LEU A 62 -5.15 3.09 11.32
C LEU A 62 -5.05 4.37 10.49
N TYR A 63 -5.17 4.23 9.19
CA TYR A 63 -5.15 5.35 8.25
C TYR A 63 -6.47 5.41 7.49
N THR A 64 -6.92 6.61 7.18
CA THR A 64 -8.23 6.82 6.55
C THR A 64 -8.10 7.77 5.38
N TRP A 65 -8.72 7.39 4.27
CA TRP A 65 -8.88 8.20 3.07
C TRP A 65 -10.35 8.35 2.72
N GLU A 66 -10.70 9.45 2.09
CA GLU A 66 -11.97 9.60 1.40
C GLU A 66 -11.79 9.23 -0.07
N VAL A 67 -12.69 8.46 -0.63
CA VAL A 67 -12.78 8.25 -2.08
C VAL A 67 -13.48 9.46 -2.70
N ILE A 68 -12.72 10.30 -3.41
CA ILE A 68 -13.23 11.55 -3.99
C ILE A 68 -13.70 11.41 -5.43
N SER A 69 -13.34 10.30 -6.11
CA SER A 69 -13.79 9.98 -7.46
C SER A 69 -13.74 8.47 -7.70
N GLY A 70 -14.62 7.97 -8.58
CA GLY A 70 -14.67 6.56 -8.96
C GLY A 70 -15.90 5.84 -8.41
N PRO A 71 -15.98 4.50 -8.56
CA PRO A 71 -17.18 3.72 -8.21
C PRO A 71 -17.60 3.80 -6.74
N ARG A 72 -16.64 4.06 -5.84
CA ARG A 72 -16.85 4.16 -4.38
C ARG A 72 -16.82 5.60 -3.87
N GLN A 73 -17.09 6.59 -4.73
CA GLN A 73 -17.08 8.00 -4.35
C GLN A 73 -17.95 8.25 -3.09
N GLY A 74 -17.40 8.97 -2.13
CA GLY A 74 -18.05 9.31 -0.87
C GLY A 74 -17.81 8.30 0.26
N GLN A 75 -17.25 7.12 -0.03
CA GLN A 75 -16.88 6.15 1.00
C GLN A 75 -15.59 6.55 1.71
N LEU A 76 -15.45 6.09 2.95
CA LEU A 76 -14.18 6.13 3.69
C LEU A 76 -13.45 4.80 3.48
N ALA A 77 -12.25 4.86 2.90
CA ALA A 77 -11.32 3.75 2.87
C ALA A 77 -10.49 3.78 4.17
N ARG A 78 -10.64 2.77 5.02
CA ARG A 78 -9.89 2.65 6.26
C ARG A 78 -8.93 1.49 6.19
N ALA A 79 -7.65 1.74 6.45
CA ALA A 79 -6.61 0.73 6.42
C ALA A 79 -5.98 0.54 7.80
N GLY A 80 -5.73 -0.72 8.14
CA GLY A 80 -4.84 -1.08 9.23
C GLY A 80 -3.51 -1.54 8.67
N VAL A 81 -2.42 -1.01 9.22
CA VAL A 81 -1.06 -1.23 8.72
C VAL A 81 -0.26 -2.03 9.74
N GLY A 82 0.40 -3.09 9.29
CA GLY A 82 1.37 -3.87 10.06
C GLY A 82 2.65 -4.09 9.26
N PRO A 83 3.84 -3.92 9.86
CA PRO A 83 5.11 -4.28 9.24
C PRO A 83 5.16 -5.75 8.79
N THR A 84 4.45 -6.62 9.49
CA THR A 84 4.44 -8.07 9.24
C THR A 84 3.04 -8.66 9.45
N TRP A 85 2.83 -9.89 8.99
CA TRP A 85 1.61 -10.66 9.29
C TRP A 85 1.42 -10.90 10.80
N ALA A 86 2.50 -11.08 11.57
CA ALA A 86 2.44 -11.31 13.00
C ALA A 86 1.86 -10.11 13.79
N ASP A 87 1.95 -8.90 13.23
CA ASP A 87 1.35 -7.72 13.86
C ASP A 87 -0.18 -7.81 13.91
N PHE A 88 -0.78 -8.55 12.98
CA PHE A 88 -2.23 -8.77 12.94
C PHE A 88 -2.68 -9.86 13.94
N ASP A 89 -1.83 -10.83 14.26
CA ASP A 89 -2.10 -11.81 15.31
C ASP A 89 -2.13 -11.15 16.69
N ASN A 90 -1.27 -10.14 16.88
CA ASN A 90 -1.12 -9.42 18.15
C ASN A 90 -1.95 -8.13 18.22
N SER A 91 -2.62 -7.74 17.15
CA SER A 91 -3.47 -6.55 17.11
C SER A 91 -4.75 -6.78 17.93
N SER A 92 -4.63 -6.71 19.25
CA SER A 92 -5.78 -6.81 20.14
C SER A 92 -6.58 -5.52 20.13
N VAL A 93 -7.65 -5.50 19.36
CA VAL A 93 -8.71 -4.51 19.57
C VAL A 93 -9.34 -4.82 20.93
N SER A 94 -9.24 -3.91 21.89
CA SER A 94 -9.84 -4.13 23.20
C SER A 94 -11.37 -4.21 23.11
N SER A 95 -11.98 -4.94 24.05
CA SER A 95 -13.45 -5.00 24.11
C SER A 95 -14.08 -3.61 24.27
N GLU A 96 -13.38 -2.67 24.96
CA GLU A 96 -13.82 -1.28 25.07
C GLU A 96 -13.82 -0.55 23.73
N GLU A 97 -12.75 -0.71 22.95
CA GLU A 97 -12.61 -0.13 21.60
C GLU A 97 -13.65 -0.68 20.64
N LEU A 98 -13.89 -2.01 20.67
CA LEU A 98 -14.93 -2.65 19.86
C LEU A 98 -16.34 -2.13 20.25
N ASN A 99 -16.65 -2.08 21.53
CA ASN A 99 -17.91 -1.54 22.02
C ASN A 99 -18.10 -0.06 21.63
N TYR A 100 -17.02 0.73 21.67
CA TYR A 100 -17.08 2.12 21.22
C TYR A 100 -17.43 2.20 19.74
N TRP A 101 -16.77 1.37 18.89
CA TRP A 101 -17.05 1.30 17.46
C TRP A 101 -18.51 0.95 17.21
N MET A 102 -19.01 -0.15 17.77
CA MET A 102 -20.39 -0.62 17.59
C MET A 102 -21.44 0.38 18.01
N LYS A 103 -21.14 1.18 19.05
CA LYS A 103 -22.09 2.18 19.58
C LYS A 103 -22.05 3.51 18.85
N ASN A 104 -20.86 4.00 18.46
CA ASN A 104 -20.68 5.37 18.02
C ASN A 104 -20.32 5.50 16.53
N VAL A 105 -19.76 4.49 15.89
CA VAL A 105 -19.33 4.53 14.48
C VAL A 105 -20.26 3.71 13.59
N ASP A 106 -20.47 2.46 13.94
CA ASP A 106 -21.25 1.49 13.15
C ASP A 106 -22.66 1.98 12.77
N PRO A 107 -23.42 2.66 13.65
CA PRO A 107 -24.75 3.19 13.29
C PRO A 107 -24.73 4.26 12.18
N MET A 108 -23.57 4.79 11.82
CA MET A 108 -23.39 5.77 10.74
C MET A 108 -22.94 5.13 9.42
N ILE A 109 -22.70 3.80 9.41
CA ILE A 109 -22.28 3.02 8.26
C ILE A 109 -23.48 2.31 7.67
N ALA A 110 -23.77 2.57 6.39
CA ALA A 110 -24.84 1.88 5.66
C ALA A 110 -24.40 0.50 5.16
N SER A 111 -23.13 0.41 4.73
CA SER A 111 -22.52 -0.85 4.27
C SER A 111 -21.01 -0.80 4.43
N SER A 112 -20.39 -1.97 4.51
CA SER A 112 -18.94 -2.15 4.54
C SER A 112 -18.52 -3.20 3.52
N SER A 113 -17.37 -3.01 2.87
CA SER A 113 -16.85 -4.00 1.91
C SER A 113 -16.37 -5.28 2.57
N GLY A 114 -16.11 -5.24 3.86
CA GLY A 114 -15.27 -6.22 4.54
C GLY A 114 -13.78 -5.98 4.28
N ARG A 115 -12.95 -6.62 5.09
CA ARG A 115 -11.49 -6.43 5.03
C ARG A 115 -10.90 -7.24 3.89
N GLU A 116 -10.13 -6.56 3.04
CA GLU A 116 -9.23 -7.19 2.10
C GLU A 116 -7.79 -6.96 2.55
N TYR A 117 -6.99 -8.03 2.59
CA TYR A 117 -5.60 -8.00 3.01
C TYR A 117 -4.69 -7.91 1.80
N PHE A 118 -3.72 -7.02 1.88
CA PHE A 118 -2.71 -6.79 0.84
C PHE A 118 -1.31 -6.89 1.41
N GLU A 119 -0.40 -7.34 0.58
CA GLU A 119 1.03 -7.34 0.82
C GLU A 119 1.69 -6.42 -0.20
N ARG A 120 2.54 -5.52 0.26
CA ARG A 120 3.31 -4.64 -0.63
C ARG A 120 4.30 -5.46 -1.44
N VAL A 121 4.44 -5.14 -2.72
CA VAL A 121 5.44 -5.74 -3.61
C VAL A 121 6.60 -4.75 -3.74
N ASP A 122 7.65 -4.94 -2.94
CA ASP A 122 8.73 -3.96 -2.79
C ASP A 122 9.48 -3.71 -4.10
N ASP A 123 9.78 -4.76 -4.88
CA ASP A 123 10.45 -4.64 -6.18
C ASP A 123 9.63 -3.86 -7.22
N ALA A 124 8.32 -3.76 -7.03
CA ALA A 124 7.41 -3.03 -7.91
C ALA A 124 6.98 -1.67 -7.34
N SER A 125 7.57 -1.26 -6.22
CA SER A 125 7.20 -0.04 -5.48
C SER A 125 8.39 0.89 -5.34
N HIS A 126 8.12 2.19 -5.43
CA HIS A 126 9.08 3.25 -5.15
C HIS A 126 8.37 4.39 -4.43
N ASP A 127 8.76 4.65 -3.19
CA ASP A 127 8.20 5.74 -2.39
C ASP A 127 9.28 6.33 -1.48
N GLN A 128 9.68 7.55 -1.76
CA GLN A 128 10.64 8.34 -0.97
C GLN A 128 9.94 9.47 -0.20
N SER A 129 8.61 9.55 -0.26
CA SER A 129 7.86 10.58 0.43
C SER A 129 7.91 10.38 1.94
N LYS A 130 7.87 11.50 2.67
CA LYS A 130 7.68 11.44 4.11
C LYS A 130 6.25 10.98 4.43
N PRO A 131 6.05 10.25 5.53
CA PRO A 131 4.72 9.85 5.96
C PRO A 131 3.76 11.05 6.03
N GLY A 132 2.59 10.94 5.38
CA GLY A 132 1.59 12.01 5.32
C GLY A 132 1.88 13.15 4.35
N GLU A 133 2.99 13.12 3.62
CA GLU A 133 3.33 14.16 2.61
C GLU A 133 2.44 14.09 1.38
N LYS A 134 2.15 12.89 0.90
CA LYS A 134 1.27 12.66 -0.25
C LYS A 134 -0.17 12.51 0.24
N VAL A 135 -1.01 13.51 -0.05
CA VAL A 135 -2.38 13.57 0.45
C VAL A 135 -3.44 13.22 -0.59
N VAL A 136 -3.07 13.20 -1.87
CA VAL A 136 -3.93 12.75 -2.98
C VAL A 136 -3.36 11.45 -3.51
N GLY A 137 -4.21 10.46 -3.73
CA GLY A 137 -3.82 9.17 -4.31
C GLY A 137 -4.63 8.84 -5.55
N LEU A 138 -3.98 8.28 -6.57
CA LEU A 138 -4.62 7.59 -7.68
C LEU A 138 -4.46 6.09 -7.43
N ASN A 139 -5.53 5.41 -7.10
CA ASN A 139 -5.57 3.96 -7.02
C ASN A 139 -6.05 3.38 -8.34
N ILE A 140 -5.29 2.43 -8.87
CA ILE A 140 -5.68 1.62 -10.02
C ILE A 140 -5.80 0.17 -9.53
N HIS A 141 -6.99 -0.36 -9.60
CA HIS A 141 -7.28 -1.74 -9.24
C HIS A 141 -7.28 -2.58 -10.51
N TYR A 142 -6.53 -3.67 -10.50
CA TYR A 142 -6.47 -4.65 -11.57
C TYR A 142 -6.94 -6.01 -11.08
N VAL A 143 -7.66 -6.73 -11.93
CA VAL A 143 -7.96 -8.14 -11.73
C VAL A 143 -7.23 -8.94 -12.80
N MET A 144 -6.38 -9.85 -12.38
CA MET A 144 -5.60 -10.68 -13.29
C MET A 144 -6.48 -11.70 -14.02
N ALA A 145 -6.28 -11.82 -15.32
CA ALA A 145 -6.98 -12.82 -16.12
C ALA A 145 -6.57 -14.25 -15.69
N PRO A 146 -7.52 -15.17 -15.56
CA PRO A 146 -7.22 -16.57 -15.31
C PRO A 146 -6.35 -17.16 -16.41
N GLY A 147 -5.27 -17.87 -16.05
CA GLY A 147 -4.37 -18.51 -17.02
C GLY A 147 -3.41 -17.59 -17.77
N SER A 148 -3.42 -16.26 -17.50
CA SER A 148 -2.45 -15.34 -18.08
C SER A 148 -1.05 -15.54 -17.50
N ASP A 149 0.00 -15.23 -18.29
CA ASP A 149 1.36 -15.18 -17.77
C ASP A 149 1.58 -13.89 -16.96
N ARG A 150 1.35 -13.98 -15.68
CA ARG A 150 1.45 -12.84 -14.73
C ARG A 150 2.87 -12.27 -14.63
N ASN A 151 3.90 -12.94 -15.16
CA ASN A 151 5.27 -12.43 -15.15
C ASN A 151 5.39 -11.13 -15.95
N HIS A 152 4.63 -10.96 -17.02
CA HIS A 152 4.59 -9.71 -17.80
C HIS A 152 4.12 -8.52 -16.96
N PHE A 153 3.08 -8.72 -16.14
CA PHE A 153 2.60 -7.67 -15.22
C PHE A 153 3.70 -7.27 -14.22
N TRP A 154 4.29 -8.26 -13.56
CA TRP A 154 5.29 -8.00 -12.52
C TRP A 154 6.56 -7.39 -13.10
N LYS A 155 7.04 -7.89 -14.26
CA LYS A 155 8.18 -7.32 -14.98
C LYS A 155 7.97 -5.83 -15.26
N PHE A 156 6.83 -5.47 -15.87
CA PHE A 156 6.55 -4.08 -16.17
C PHE A 156 6.50 -3.23 -14.89
N ARG A 157 5.86 -3.71 -13.82
CA ARG A 157 5.76 -2.94 -12.57
C ARG A 157 7.11 -2.75 -11.88
N SER A 158 7.96 -3.75 -11.86
CA SER A 158 9.32 -3.65 -11.29
C SER A 158 10.20 -2.73 -12.13
N ASN A 159 10.15 -2.84 -13.44
CA ASN A 159 10.86 -1.96 -14.34
C ASN A 159 10.38 -0.50 -14.21
N LEU A 160 9.06 -0.29 -14.08
CA LEU A 160 8.47 1.03 -13.88
C LEU A 160 8.94 1.67 -12.57
N ALA A 161 8.93 0.93 -11.47
CA ALA A 161 9.43 1.42 -10.18
C ALA A 161 10.90 1.84 -10.27
N THR A 162 11.71 1.07 -11.00
CA THR A 162 13.11 1.40 -11.27
C THR A 162 13.24 2.66 -12.14
N ALA A 163 12.45 2.76 -13.23
CA ALA A 163 12.47 3.93 -14.10
C ALA A 163 12.02 5.21 -13.38
N ILE A 164 11.01 5.14 -12.49
CA ILE A 164 10.60 6.26 -11.64
C ILE A 164 11.79 6.71 -10.77
N LYS A 165 12.46 5.78 -10.12
CA LYS A 165 13.62 6.08 -9.28
C LYS A 165 14.74 6.76 -10.08
N GLU A 166 15.10 6.22 -11.23
CA GLU A 166 16.23 6.71 -12.05
C GLU A 166 15.88 8.02 -12.82
N SER A 167 14.60 8.26 -13.11
CA SER A 167 14.16 9.53 -13.73
C SER A 167 14.34 10.74 -12.82
N GLY A 168 14.46 10.55 -11.51
CA GLY A 168 14.53 11.62 -10.52
C GLY A 168 13.23 12.41 -10.36
N GLU A 169 12.13 11.98 -10.98
CA GLU A 169 10.82 12.62 -10.83
C GLU A 169 10.24 12.32 -9.43
N ASP A 170 9.61 13.33 -8.82
CA ASP A 170 8.98 13.18 -7.51
C ASP A 170 7.62 12.47 -7.63
N LEU A 171 7.68 11.21 -7.98
CA LEU A 171 6.52 10.34 -8.12
C LEU A 171 6.67 9.13 -7.19
N SER A 172 5.68 8.88 -6.34
CA SER A 172 5.61 7.66 -5.56
C SER A 172 4.66 6.65 -6.21
N VAL A 173 5.06 5.38 -6.21
CA VAL A 173 4.22 4.25 -6.60
C VAL A 173 4.32 3.14 -5.56
N ASN A 174 3.18 2.65 -5.10
CA ASN A 174 3.10 1.48 -4.23
C ASN A 174 2.21 0.42 -4.91
N VAL A 175 2.73 -0.79 -5.01
CA VAL A 175 2.02 -1.92 -5.62
C VAL A 175 1.68 -2.94 -4.53
N TRP A 176 0.41 -3.29 -4.46
CA TRP A 176 -0.18 -4.14 -3.44
C TRP A 176 -0.82 -5.36 -4.07
N ARG A 177 -0.44 -6.54 -3.61
CA ARG A 177 -1.02 -7.80 -4.04
C ARG A 177 -2.02 -8.29 -3.00
N SER A 178 -3.27 -8.53 -3.40
CA SER A 178 -4.28 -9.13 -2.53
C SER A 178 -3.85 -10.54 -2.07
N ARG A 179 -4.05 -10.79 -0.77
CA ARG A 179 -3.74 -12.07 -0.11
C ARG A 179 -4.97 -12.74 0.48
N GLY A 180 -6.07 -12.04 0.60
CA GLY A 180 -7.33 -12.60 1.09
C GLY A 180 -8.40 -11.55 1.33
N GLY A 181 -9.65 -11.96 1.36
CA GLY A 181 -10.81 -11.12 1.65
C GLY A 181 -11.41 -10.39 0.44
N GLY A 182 -10.73 -10.41 -0.70
CA GLY A 182 -11.16 -9.76 -1.93
C GLY A 182 -11.21 -10.70 -3.13
N GLU A 183 -11.21 -10.11 -4.32
CA GLU A 183 -11.28 -10.81 -5.59
C GLU A 183 -9.95 -11.52 -5.90
N GLN A 184 -10.03 -12.77 -6.38
CA GLN A 184 -8.83 -13.53 -6.71
C GLN A 184 -8.02 -12.85 -7.84
N GLY A 185 -6.73 -12.65 -7.59
CA GLY A 185 -5.84 -11.99 -8.54
C GLY A 185 -5.94 -10.46 -8.53
N HIS A 186 -6.57 -9.88 -7.52
CA HIS A 186 -6.63 -8.44 -7.34
C HIS A 186 -5.23 -7.86 -7.02
N VAL A 187 -4.88 -6.80 -7.72
CA VAL A 187 -3.69 -5.99 -7.50
C VAL A 187 -4.10 -4.53 -7.48
N GLN A 188 -3.65 -3.80 -6.48
CA GLN A 188 -3.83 -2.34 -6.41
C GLN A 188 -2.48 -1.65 -6.66
N VAL A 189 -2.48 -0.67 -7.56
CA VAL A 189 -1.35 0.23 -7.81
C VAL A 189 -1.76 1.62 -7.35
N SER A 190 -1.01 2.20 -6.44
CA SER A 190 -1.29 3.51 -5.84
C SER A 190 -0.18 4.49 -6.20
N PHE A 191 -0.53 5.57 -6.89
CA PHE A 191 0.36 6.72 -7.09
C PHE A 191 0.00 7.82 -6.09
N GLY A 192 1.02 8.44 -5.49
CA GLY A 192 0.84 9.48 -4.48
C GLY A 192 1.22 10.87 -4.99
N PHE A 193 0.44 11.90 -4.62
CA PHE A 193 0.64 13.29 -4.98
C PHE A 193 0.42 14.18 -3.74
N ARG A 194 1.11 15.32 -3.67
CA ARG A 194 0.87 16.32 -2.62
C ARG A 194 -0.41 17.10 -2.87
N THR A 195 -0.72 17.36 -4.15
CA THR A 195 -1.84 18.22 -4.55
C THR A 195 -2.58 17.66 -5.77
N MET A 196 -3.78 18.18 -6.03
CA MET A 196 -4.52 17.91 -7.27
C MET A 196 -3.82 18.49 -8.51
N GLU A 197 -2.99 19.53 -8.36
CA GLU A 197 -2.19 20.08 -9.45
C GLU A 197 -1.09 19.10 -9.87
N GLU A 198 -0.38 18.48 -8.89
CA GLU A 198 0.57 17.40 -9.18
C GLU A 198 -0.11 16.24 -9.90
N TYR A 199 -1.29 15.82 -9.43
CA TYR A 199 -2.10 14.81 -10.13
C TYR A 199 -2.44 15.23 -11.55
N GLY A 200 -2.82 16.49 -11.78
CA GLY A 200 -3.09 17.03 -13.13
C GLY A 200 -1.89 16.95 -14.08
N ASN A 201 -0.66 16.97 -13.54
CA ASN A 201 0.58 16.82 -14.29
C ASN A 201 1.04 15.35 -14.43
N PHE A 202 0.31 14.39 -13.91
CA PHE A 202 0.71 12.98 -13.83
C PHE A 202 1.18 12.41 -15.17
N TYR A 203 0.40 12.61 -16.24
CA TYR A 203 0.78 12.09 -17.57
C TYR A 203 2.05 12.74 -18.14
N LYS A 204 2.29 14.02 -17.82
CA LYS A 204 3.53 14.69 -18.23
C LYS A 204 4.75 14.10 -17.51
N VAL A 205 4.62 13.77 -16.23
CA VAL A 205 5.66 13.07 -15.45
C VAL A 205 5.85 11.66 -15.99
N MET A 206 4.76 10.93 -16.25
CA MET A 206 4.81 9.58 -16.79
C MET A 206 5.47 9.49 -18.17
N ASN A 207 5.35 10.51 -19.02
CA ASN A 207 6.06 10.54 -20.30
C ASN A 207 7.58 10.56 -20.08
N LYS A 208 8.09 11.38 -19.18
CA LYS A 208 9.54 11.40 -18.84
C LYS A 208 10.00 10.07 -18.22
N VAL A 209 9.18 9.47 -17.36
CA VAL A 209 9.44 8.12 -16.82
C VAL A 209 9.48 7.10 -17.96
N GLY A 210 8.60 7.23 -18.96
CA GLY A 210 8.58 6.39 -20.16
C GLY A 210 9.86 6.51 -20.98
N ASP A 211 10.36 7.73 -21.16
CA ASP A 211 11.65 7.98 -21.85
C ASP A 211 12.79 7.27 -21.08
N THR A 212 12.88 7.46 -19.76
CA THR A 212 13.85 6.76 -18.91
C THR A 212 13.71 5.23 -18.97
N TYR A 213 12.47 4.73 -19.00
CA TYR A 213 12.19 3.30 -19.13
C TYR A 213 12.80 2.76 -20.43
N GLN A 214 12.59 3.43 -21.56
CA GLN A 214 13.14 3.02 -22.87
C GLN A 214 14.67 3.10 -22.92
N GLU A 215 15.26 4.15 -22.33
CA GLU A 215 16.71 4.25 -22.19
C GLU A 215 17.33 3.07 -21.42
N MET A 216 16.64 2.60 -20.38
CA MET A 216 17.13 1.51 -19.51
C MET A 216 16.89 0.11 -20.09
N PHE A 217 15.72 -0.13 -20.70
CA PHE A 217 15.27 -1.46 -21.06
C PHE A 217 15.16 -1.70 -22.58
N GLY A 218 15.47 -0.68 -23.38
CA GLY A 218 15.52 -0.74 -24.85
C GLY A 218 14.44 0.10 -25.53
N GLU A 219 14.73 0.50 -26.76
CA GLU A 219 13.80 1.18 -27.65
C GLU A 219 12.53 0.34 -27.79
N ASP A 220 11.35 0.97 -27.80
CA ASP A 220 10.03 0.35 -27.83
C ASP A 220 9.66 -0.54 -26.62
N SER A 221 10.54 -0.65 -25.60
CA SER A 221 10.27 -1.50 -24.43
C SER A 221 9.05 -1.05 -23.63
N TRP A 222 8.80 0.26 -23.56
CA TRP A 222 7.63 0.81 -22.87
C TRP A 222 6.32 0.28 -23.45
N ASP A 223 6.13 0.44 -24.75
CA ASP A 223 4.90 0.03 -25.42
C ASP A 223 4.75 -1.49 -25.45
N THR A 224 5.86 -2.20 -25.74
CA THR A 224 5.87 -3.66 -25.75
C THR A 224 5.52 -4.27 -24.39
N ASP A 225 6.17 -3.84 -23.32
CA ASP A 225 5.93 -4.37 -21.98
C ASP A 225 4.54 -3.95 -21.44
N LEU A 226 4.05 -2.77 -21.81
CA LEU A 226 2.71 -2.29 -21.46
C LEU A 226 1.62 -3.12 -22.16
N ASP A 227 1.79 -3.48 -23.43
CA ASP A 227 0.85 -4.32 -24.16
C ASP A 227 0.85 -5.75 -23.62
N LEU A 228 2.01 -6.31 -23.29
CA LEU A 228 2.12 -7.59 -22.60
C LEU A 228 1.42 -7.56 -21.24
N LEU A 229 1.60 -6.49 -20.45
CA LEU A 229 0.89 -6.28 -19.19
C LEU A 229 -0.63 -6.26 -19.41
N ARG A 230 -1.12 -5.50 -20.39
CA ARG A 230 -2.55 -5.43 -20.72
C ARG A 230 -3.15 -6.79 -21.00
N GLY A 231 -2.42 -7.66 -21.68
CA GLY A 231 -2.81 -9.06 -21.93
C GLY A 231 -2.95 -9.92 -20.67
N THR A 232 -2.43 -9.47 -19.51
CA THR A 232 -2.58 -10.18 -18.23
C THR A 232 -3.79 -9.77 -17.42
N ILE A 233 -4.48 -8.69 -17.80
CA ILE A 233 -5.60 -8.13 -17.08
C ILE A 233 -6.91 -8.69 -17.66
N GLN A 234 -7.82 -9.04 -16.77
CA GLN A 234 -9.17 -9.47 -17.16
C GLN A 234 -9.86 -8.35 -17.95
N MET A 235 -10.65 -8.70 -18.97
CA MET A 235 -11.48 -7.73 -19.68
C MET A 235 -12.37 -6.98 -18.67
N TRP A 236 -12.36 -5.65 -18.72
CA TRP A 236 -13.03 -4.77 -17.73
C TRP A 236 -12.54 -4.92 -16.29
N GLY A 237 -11.40 -5.63 -16.08
CA GLY A 237 -10.81 -5.84 -14.77
C GLY A 237 -9.96 -4.67 -14.24
N ALA A 238 -10.01 -3.50 -14.87
CA ALA A 238 -9.32 -2.31 -14.40
C ALA A 238 -10.32 -1.22 -14.00
N ARG A 239 -10.11 -0.62 -12.82
CA ARG A 239 -10.87 0.54 -12.34
C ARG A 239 -9.95 1.52 -11.64
N THR A 240 -10.29 2.79 -11.67
CA THR A 240 -9.51 3.86 -11.04
C THR A 240 -10.34 4.60 -10.00
N GLU A 241 -9.67 5.05 -8.96
CA GLU A 241 -10.25 5.89 -7.92
C GLU A 241 -9.25 6.97 -7.50
N LEU A 242 -9.75 8.18 -7.29
CA LEU A 242 -9.00 9.20 -6.59
C LEU A 242 -9.39 9.17 -5.11
N ILE A 243 -8.38 9.21 -4.26
CA ILE A 243 -8.54 9.22 -2.81
C ILE A 243 -7.85 10.45 -2.22
N ARG A 244 -8.35 10.88 -1.07
CA ARG A 244 -7.74 11.97 -0.28
C ARG A 244 -7.47 11.47 1.14
N PHE A 245 -6.25 11.59 1.59
CA PHE A 245 -5.85 11.26 2.96
C PHE A 245 -6.50 12.23 3.96
N LEU A 246 -7.02 11.68 5.05
CA LEU A 246 -7.67 12.40 6.14
C LEU A 246 -6.84 12.22 7.43
N PRO A 247 -5.86 13.09 7.67
CA PRO A 247 -4.97 12.96 8.83
C PRO A 247 -5.72 13.03 10.16
N GLU A 248 -6.81 13.80 10.24
CA GLU A 248 -7.64 13.96 11.43
C GLU A 248 -8.41 12.68 11.80
N LEU A 249 -8.59 11.74 10.85
CA LEU A 249 -9.21 10.43 11.06
C LEU A 249 -8.17 9.30 11.21
N SER A 250 -6.90 9.65 11.21
CA SER A 250 -5.79 8.70 11.11
C SER A 250 -4.92 8.69 12.36
N SER A 251 -4.24 7.58 12.59
CA SER A 251 -3.13 7.51 13.55
C SER A 251 -1.98 8.42 13.10
N PRO A 252 -1.09 8.84 14.02
CA PRO A 252 0.11 9.55 13.65
C PRO A 252 0.91 8.76 12.61
N PRO A 253 1.49 9.44 11.59
CA PRO A 253 2.31 8.75 10.60
C PRO A 253 3.50 8.05 11.25
N ILE A 254 3.73 6.78 10.90
CA ILE A 254 4.93 6.04 11.29
C ILE A 254 5.98 6.17 10.19
N ALA A 255 7.24 6.42 10.58
CA ALA A 255 8.34 6.26 9.65
C ALA A 255 8.50 4.77 9.35
N LEU A 256 8.29 4.39 8.11
CA LEU A 256 8.58 3.04 7.63
C LEU A 256 10.12 2.95 7.51
N GLN A 257 10.72 2.03 8.27
CA GLN A 257 12.15 1.76 8.22
C GLN A 257 12.48 0.79 7.09
#